data_136a805a1531a45113662ed8e8a96f27
#
_entry.id   136a805a1531a45113662ed8e8a96f27
#
_cell.length_a   1.000
_cell.length_b   1.000
_cell.length_c   1.000
_cell.angle_alpha   90.00
_cell.angle_beta   90.00
_cell.angle_gamma   90.00
#
_symmetry.space_group_name_H-M   'P 1'
#
loop_
_entity.id
_entity.type
_entity.pdbx_description
1 polymer ?
#
loop_
_entity_poly.entity_id
_entity_poly.type
_entity_poly.pdbx_seq_one_letter_code
_entity_poly.pdbx_strand_id
1 'polypeptide(L)'
;MFREKVNDNLLAAMCKALRTTMTVAQGDAIRFITAECDAAGVTDARMVAYILGTCYNECRFKSIPEIRAKKGSMVWDLQQRYWHTGYYGRGYSQLTWESNYRKFGDLLGIDLVGKPDLALMPAIGAKILVKGMVGGLFTGKALRHYFSDTKADWMGARLIVNGKLKGQKYGFMAKECAAAAMKIHAIIV
;
A
#
# COMPACT_ATOMS: atom_id res chain seq x y z
N MET A 1 -8.18 19.43 -0.19
CA MET A 1 -8.10 17.96 -0.22
C MET A 1 -6.83 17.52 -0.93
N PHE A 2 -6.29 16.32 -0.62
CA PHE A 2 -5.00 15.87 -1.17
C PHE A 2 -5.07 15.58 -2.67
N ARG A 3 -6.21 15.07 -3.16
CA ARG A 3 -6.42 14.81 -4.58
C ARG A 3 -6.17 16.05 -5.45
N GLU A 4 -6.62 17.22 -5.02
CA GLU A 4 -6.49 18.47 -5.77
C GLU A 4 -5.04 18.96 -5.85
N LYS A 5 -4.19 18.57 -4.89
CA LYS A 5 -2.77 18.88 -4.90
C LYS A 5 -1.99 18.03 -5.91
N VAL A 6 -2.52 16.87 -6.34
CA VAL A 6 -1.79 15.94 -7.23
C VAL A 6 -1.86 16.43 -8.67
N ASN A 7 -0.96 17.33 -9.01
CA ASN A 7 -0.70 17.83 -10.35
C ASN A 7 0.68 17.36 -10.85
N ASP A 8 1.03 17.70 -12.07
CA ASP A 8 2.27 17.24 -12.70
C ASP A 8 3.52 17.79 -11.99
N ASN A 9 3.46 19.00 -11.39
CA ASN A 9 4.56 19.56 -10.61
C ASN A 9 4.82 18.74 -9.35
N LEU A 10 3.76 18.32 -8.64
CA LEU A 10 3.89 17.46 -7.46
C LEU A 10 4.45 16.09 -7.86
N LEU A 11 3.96 15.49 -8.95
CA LEU A 11 4.49 14.21 -9.45
C LEU A 11 5.97 14.32 -9.82
N ALA A 12 6.39 15.41 -10.48
CA ALA A 12 7.79 15.67 -10.80
C ALA A 12 8.64 15.82 -9.54
N ALA A 13 8.14 16.54 -8.52
CA ALA A 13 8.81 16.66 -7.22
C ALA A 13 8.98 15.33 -6.52
N MET A 14 7.93 14.47 -6.56
CA MET A 14 8.00 13.11 -6.02
C MET A 14 9.03 12.25 -6.78
N CYS A 15 9.08 12.32 -8.10
CA CYS A 15 10.09 11.64 -8.91
C CYS A 15 11.51 12.03 -8.48
N LYS A 16 11.78 13.33 -8.32
CA LYS A 16 13.06 13.84 -7.87
C LYS A 16 13.43 13.35 -6.47
N ALA A 17 12.50 13.46 -5.50
CA ALA A 17 12.74 13.06 -4.12
C ALA A 17 12.96 11.56 -3.95
N LEU A 18 12.21 10.74 -4.70
CA LEU A 18 12.31 9.28 -4.69
C LEU A 18 13.42 8.75 -5.62
N ARG A 19 14.08 9.64 -6.39
CA ARG A 19 15.10 9.29 -7.39
C ARG A 19 14.60 8.22 -8.37
N THR A 20 13.44 8.46 -8.95
CA THR A 20 12.75 7.53 -9.86
C THR A 20 12.07 8.29 -10.99
N THR A 21 11.62 7.56 -12.00
CA THR A 21 10.68 8.04 -13.01
C THR A 21 9.34 7.38 -12.79
N MET A 22 8.26 8.01 -13.22
CA MET A 22 6.92 7.47 -13.15
C MET A 22 6.26 7.51 -14.53
N THR A 23 5.54 6.44 -14.85
CA THR A 23 4.64 6.41 -16.01
C THR A 23 3.34 7.14 -15.67
N VAL A 24 2.54 7.47 -16.69
CA VAL A 24 1.19 8.04 -16.51
C VAL A 24 0.36 7.17 -15.56
N ALA A 25 0.35 5.84 -15.76
CA ALA A 25 -0.39 4.92 -14.91
C ALA A 25 0.04 4.95 -13.43
N GLN A 26 1.33 5.20 -13.15
CA GLN A 26 1.81 5.37 -11.76
C GLN A 26 1.39 6.73 -11.18
N GLY A 27 1.34 7.78 -11.98
CA GLY A 27 0.74 9.06 -11.59
C GLY A 27 -0.74 8.93 -11.28
N ASP A 28 -1.49 8.20 -12.10
CA ASP A 28 -2.91 7.92 -11.86
C ASP A 28 -3.14 7.09 -10.60
N ALA A 29 -2.24 6.14 -10.28
CA ALA A 29 -2.29 5.41 -9.03
C ALA A 29 -2.22 6.35 -7.81
N ILE A 30 -1.35 7.35 -7.84
CA ILE A 30 -1.25 8.36 -6.78
C ILE A 30 -2.55 9.18 -6.68
N ARG A 31 -3.14 9.57 -7.82
CA ARG A 31 -4.44 10.26 -7.86
C ARG A 31 -5.57 9.42 -7.28
N PHE A 32 -5.66 8.13 -7.61
CA PHE A 32 -6.65 7.21 -7.01
C PHE A 32 -6.46 7.06 -5.51
N ILE A 33 -5.22 6.85 -5.05
CA ILE A 33 -4.92 6.67 -3.62
C ILE A 33 -5.27 7.93 -2.83
N THR A 34 -4.88 9.12 -3.31
CA THR A 34 -5.18 10.38 -2.62
C THR A 34 -6.67 10.70 -2.61
N ALA A 35 -7.40 10.38 -3.69
CA ALA A 35 -8.86 10.50 -3.73
C ALA A 35 -9.54 9.60 -2.68
N GLU A 36 -9.06 8.37 -2.52
CA GLU A 36 -9.57 7.46 -1.50
C GLU A 36 -9.19 7.90 -0.07
N CYS A 37 -8.02 8.53 0.12
CA CYS A 37 -7.67 9.14 1.41
C CYS A 37 -8.66 10.26 1.77
N ASP A 38 -8.97 11.14 0.81
CA ASP A 38 -9.95 12.21 1.00
C ASP A 38 -11.35 11.63 1.30
N ALA A 39 -11.78 10.59 0.56
CA ALA A 39 -13.06 9.91 0.77
C ALA A 39 -13.13 9.16 2.12
N ALA A 40 -12.00 8.70 2.64
CA ALA A 40 -11.89 8.07 3.95
C ALA A 40 -11.73 9.08 5.10
N GLY A 41 -11.76 10.38 4.83
CA GLY A 41 -11.62 11.44 5.83
C GLY A 41 -10.21 11.53 6.44
N VAL A 42 -9.18 11.10 5.73
CA VAL A 42 -7.79 11.20 6.19
C VAL A 42 -7.31 12.63 5.99
N THR A 43 -7.20 13.40 7.08
CA THR A 43 -6.77 14.81 7.05
C THR A 43 -5.28 14.99 7.40
N ASP A 44 -4.67 14.02 8.09
CA ASP A 44 -3.26 14.06 8.46
C ASP A 44 -2.36 13.74 7.26
N ALA A 45 -1.60 14.72 6.79
CA ALA A 45 -0.68 14.59 5.67
C ALA A 45 0.37 13.47 5.89
N ARG A 46 0.76 13.19 7.15
CA ARG A 46 1.69 12.11 7.50
C ARG A 46 1.08 10.75 7.18
N MET A 47 -0.21 10.56 7.46
CA MET A 47 -0.93 9.32 7.15
C MET A 47 -1.03 9.11 5.64
N VAL A 48 -1.38 10.15 4.88
CA VAL A 48 -1.44 10.10 3.41
C VAL A 48 -0.06 9.77 2.84
N ALA A 49 0.98 10.45 3.31
CA ALA A 49 2.36 10.19 2.90
C ALA A 49 2.79 8.75 3.21
N TYR A 50 2.35 8.21 4.36
CA TYR A 50 2.68 6.83 4.74
C TYR A 50 1.96 5.79 3.87
N ILE A 51 0.72 6.04 3.48
CA ILE A 51 -0.01 5.19 2.52
C ILE A 51 0.72 5.18 1.17
N LEU A 52 1.09 6.35 0.66
CA LEU A 52 1.82 6.49 -0.60
C LEU A 52 3.22 5.85 -0.51
N GLY A 53 3.95 6.08 0.58
CA GLY A 53 5.26 5.46 0.83
C GLY A 53 5.18 3.94 0.91
N THR A 54 4.11 3.40 1.50
CA THR A 54 3.83 1.96 1.53
C THR A 54 3.60 1.43 0.11
N CYS A 55 2.73 2.05 -0.67
CA CYS A 55 2.47 1.66 -2.06
C CYS A 55 3.76 1.72 -2.91
N TYR A 56 4.55 2.78 -2.76
CA TYR A 56 5.84 2.89 -3.45
C TYR A 56 6.79 1.74 -3.07
N ASN A 57 6.88 1.41 -1.79
CA ASN A 57 7.78 0.37 -1.32
C ASN A 57 7.34 -1.04 -1.74
N GLU A 58 6.03 -1.34 -1.73
CA GLU A 58 5.48 -2.65 -2.10
C GLU A 58 5.55 -2.90 -3.62
N CYS A 59 5.14 -1.93 -4.43
CA CYS A 59 4.91 -2.18 -5.85
C CYS A 59 5.32 -1.00 -6.76
N ARG A 60 5.99 0.04 -6.26
CA ARG A 60 6.36 1.24 -7.05
C ARG A 60 5.16 1.89 -7.75
N PHE A 61 4.03 1.96 -7.09
CA PHE A 61 2.74 2.43 -7.62
C PHE A 61 2.21 1.61 -8.81
N LYS A 62 2.67 0.38 -9.00
CA LYS A 62 2.19 -0.50 -10.05
C LYS A 62 1.16 -1.47 -9.50
N SER A 63 -0.06 -1.47 -10.06
CA SER A 63 -1.06 -2.48 -9.72
C SER A 63 -0.75 -3.75 -10.51
N ILE A 64 0.01 -4.65 -9.91
CA ILE A 64 0.51 -5.86 -10.55
C ILE A 64 0.18 -7.11 -9.72
N PRO A 65 0.05 -8.27 -10.37
CA PRO A 65 0.02 -9.55 -9.67
C PRO A 65 1.41 -9.90 -9.14
N GLU A 66 1.45 -10.68 -8.08
CA GLU A 66 2.68 -11.27 -7.55
C GLU A 66 3.34 -12.17 -8.60
N ILE A 67 4.65 -12.09 -8.70
CA ILE A 67 5.43 -12.93 -9.63
C ILE A 67 5.76 -14.26 -8.95
N ARG A 68 5.53 -15.36 -9.68
CA ARG A 68 5.92 -16.69 -9.21
C ARG A 68 7.42 -16.75 -9.02
N ALA A 69 7.87 -17.10 -7.82
CA ALA A 69 9.28 -17.21 -7.50
C ALA A 69 9.92 -18.44 -8.20
N LYS A 70 11.22 -18.40 -8.41
CA LYS A 70 11.98 -19.53 -8.96
C LYS A 70 11.89 -20.74 -8.01
N LYS A 71 11.58 -21.92 -8.57
CA LYS A 71 11.52 -23.18 -7.82
C LYS A 71 12.81 -23.40 -7.03
N GLY A 72 12.67 -23.82 -5.76
CA GLY A 72 13.79 -24.04 -4.85
C GLY A 72 14.30 -22.79 -4.13
N SER A 73 13.67 -21.61 -4.33
CA SER A 73 13.96 -20.44 -3.52
C SER A 73 13.07 -20.40 -2.25
N MET A 74 13.54 -19.74 -1.19
CA MET A 74 12.77 -19.54 0.04
C MET A 74 11.41 -18.88 -0.23
N VAL A 75 11.34 -17.97 -1.20
CA VAL A 75 10.07 -17.31 -1.58
C VAL A 75 9.14 -18.31 -2.26
N TRP A 76 9.66 -19.22 -3.09
CA TRP A 76 8.90 -20.32 -3.68
C TRP A 76 8.21 -21.16 -2.60
N ASP A 77 8.93 -21.56 -1.56
CA ASP A 77 8.38 -22.39 -0.48
C ASP A 77 7.27 -21.67 0.28
N LEU A 78 7.41 -20.36 0.49
CA LEU A 78 6.34 -19.54 1.06
C LEU A 78 5.12 -19.47 0.14
N GLN A 79 5.31 -19.29 -1.16
CA GLN A 79 4.24 -19.22 -2.16
C GLN A 79 3.46 -20.54 -2.28
N GLN A 80 4.07 -21.71 -2.00
CA GLN A 80 3.36 -23.00 -2.03
C GLN A 80 2.12 -23.00 -1.12
N ARG A 81 2.10 -22.20 -0.06
CA ARG A 81 1.00 -22.16 0.91
C ARG A 81 -0.30 -21.59 0.35
N TYR A 82 -0.22 -20.72 -0.64
CA TYR A 82 -1.39 -20.00 -1.16
C TYR A 82 -1.50 -19.94 -2.69
N TRP A 83 -0.40 -20.17 -3.42
CA TRP A 83 -0.40 -19.99 -4.88
C TRP A 83 -1.44 -20.86 -5.59
N HIS A 84 -1.55 -22.11 -5.17
CA HIS A 84 -2.49 -23.07 -5.73
C HIS A 84 -3.97 -22.71 -5.49
N THR A 85 -4.25 -21.85 -4.54
CA THR A 85 -5.62 -21.39 -4.24
C THR A 85 -6.09 -20.31 -5.22
N GLY A 86 -5.19 -19.70 -6.00
CA GLY A 86 -5.49 -18.57 -6.88
C GLY A 86 -5.51 -17.21 -6.17
N TYR A 87 -5.40 -17.17 -4.83
CA TYR A 87 -5.43 -15.92 -4.03
C TYR A 87 -4.04 -15.44 -3.64
N TYR A 88 -3.14 -15.36 -4.64
CA TYR A 88 -1.82 -14.77 -4.52
C TYR A 88 -1.87 -13.24 -4.56
N GLY A 89 -0.74 -12.57 -4.25
CA GLY A 89 -0.66 -11.12 -4.10
C GLY A 89 -1.12 -10.35 -5.34
N ARG A 90 -2.02 -9.35 -5.16
CA ARG A 90 -2.51 -8.47 -6.23
C ARG A 90 -2.63 -7.02 -5.77
N GLY A 91 -2.47 -6.13 -6.73
CA GLY A 91 -2.73 -4.71 -6.54
C GLY A 91 -1.69 -4.01 -5.67
N TYR A 92 -2.02 -2.81 -5.20
CA TYR A 92 -1.09 -1.94 -4.47
C TYR A 92 -0.65 -2.45 -3.10
N SER A 93 -1.49 -3.27 -2.45
CA SER A 93 -1.21 -3.86 -1.13
C SER A 93 -0.70 -5.29 -1.20
N GLN A 94 -0.58 -5.85 -2.40
CA GLN A 94 -0.29 -7.27 -2.61
C GLN A 94 -1.24 -8.16 -1.79
N LEU A 95 -2.56 -7.91 -1.97
CA LEU A 95 -3.62 -8.64 -1.26
C LEU A 95 -3.48 -10.15 -1.51
N THR A 96 -3.33 -10.93 -0.45
CA THR A 96 -3.07 -12.38 -0.50
C THR A 96 -4.03 -13.09 0.45
N TRP A 97 -4.33 -14.36 0.20
CA TRP A 97 -5.23 -15.23 0.93
C TRP A 97 -6.72 -14.98 0.68
N GLU A 98 -7.48 -16.05 0.44
CA GLU A 98 -8.92 -15.99 0.20
C GLU A 98 -9.67 -15.20 1.28
N SER A 99 -9.32 -15.40 2.55
CA SER A 99 -9.96 -14.71 3.68
C SER A 99 -9.83 -13.17 3.57
N ASN A 100 -8.72 -12.67 3.04
CA ASN A 100 -8.57 -11.24 2.80
C ASN A 100 -9.38 -10.79 1.58
N TYR A 101 -9.39 -11.57 0.48
CA TYR A 101 -10.23 -11.28 -0.68
C TYR A 101 -11.71 -11.22 -0.28
N ARG A 102 -12.19 -12.18 0.51
CA ARG A 102 -13.55 -12.19 1.07
C ARG A 102 -13.81 -10.94 1.92
N LYS A 103 -12.96 -10.67 2.91
CA LYS A 103 -13.07 -9.51 3.80
C LYS A 103 -13.21 -8.19 3.02
N PHE A 104 -12.33 -7.95 2.05
CA PHE A 104 -12.39 -6.73 1.25
C PHE A 104 -13.50 -6.75 0.21
N GLY A 105 -13.87 -7.92 -0.31
CA GLY A 105 -15.04 -8.10 -1.16
C GLY A 105 -16.32 -7.66 -0.45
N ASP A 106 -16.56 -8.20 0.75
CA ASP A 106 -17.71 -7.85 1.59
C ASP A 106 -17.71 -6.35 1.95
N LEU A 107 -16.55 -5.80 2.35
CA LEU A 107 -16.41 -4.38 2.70
C LEU A 107 -16.73 -3.44 1.52
N LEU A 108 -16.37 -3.83 0.31
CA LEU A 108 -16.51 -2.99 -0.88
C LEU A 108 -17.79 -3.28 -1.67
N GLY A 109 -18.54 -4.35 -1.33
CA GLY A 109 -19.72 -4.79 -2.06
C GLY A 109 -19.38 -5.33 -3.46
N ILE A 110 -18.22 -6.00 -3.63
CA ILE A 110 -17.75 -6.56 -4.90
C ILE A 110 -17.28 -8.00 -4.74
N ASP A 111 -17.48 -8.82 -5.76
CA ASP A 111 -17.08 -10.22 -5.76
C ASP A 111 -15.57 -10.36 -6.03
N LEU A 112 -14.74 -10.15 -4.99
CA LEU A 112 -13.31 -10.38 -5.07
C LEU A 112 -12.92 -11.87 -4.95
N VAL A 113 -13.82 -12.70 -4.43
CA VAL A 113 -13.57 -14.15 -4.31
C VAL A 113 -13.75 -14.83 -5.67
N GLY A 114 -14.86 -14.58 -6.35
CA GLY A 114 -15.11 -15.13 -7.68
C GLY A 114 -14.29 -14.47 -8.78
N LYS A 115 -13.85 -13.22 -8.55
CA LYS A 115 -13.10 -12.40 -9.53
C LYS A 115 -11.89 -11.72 -8.90
N PRO A 116 -10.87 -12.49 -8.46
CA PRO A 116 -9.74 -11.94 -7.70
C PRO A 116 -8.92 -10.90 -8.46
N ASP A 117 -8.92 -10.93 -9.79
CA ASP A 117 -8.21 -9.96 -10.62
C ASP A 117 -8.82 -8.54 -10.57
N LEU A 118 -10.03 -8.38 -10.03
CA LEU A 118 -10.58 -7.05 -9.74
C LEU A 118 -9.70 -6.26 -8.77
N ALA A 119 -8.92 -6.92 -7.91
CA ALA A 119 -7.95 -6.26 -7.03
C ALA A 119 -6.79 -5.57 -7.80
N LEU A 120 -6.60 -5.90 -9.08
CA LEU A 120 -5.63 -5.24 -9.97
C LEU A 120 -6.18 -3.93 -10.56
N MET A 121 -7.49 -3.70 -10.53
CA MET A 121 -8.06 -2.44 -11.01
C MET A 121 -7.60 -1.29 -10.11
N PRO A 122 -7.01 -0.21 -10.68
CA PRO A 122 -6.40 0.88 -9.90
C PRO A 122 -7.32 1.46 -8.83
N ALA A 123 -8.58 1.73 -9.16
CA ALA A 123 -9.56 2.27 -8.21
C ALA A 123 -9.88 1.29 -7.07
N ILE A 124 -9.98 -0.02 -7.37
CA ILE A 124 -10.26 -1.05 -6.36
C ILE A 124 -9.02 -1.27 -5.49
N GLY A 125 -7.83 -1.35 -6.09
CA GLY A 125 -6.57 -1.48 -5.38
C GLY A 125 -6.32 -0.31 -4.41
N ALA A 126 -6.67 0.92 -4.80
CA ALA A 126 -6.59 2.10 -3.93
C ALA A 126 -7.55 1.99 -2.73
N LYS A 127 -8.81 1.56 -2.95
CA LYS A 127 -9.76 1.31 -1.86
C LYS A 127 -9.26 0.26 -0.87
N ILE A 128 -8.74 -0.86 -1.37
CA ILE A 128 -8.19 -1.93 -0.53
C ILE A 128 -7.02 -1.40 0.31
N LEU A 129 -6.07 -0.69 -0.29
CA LEU A 129 -4.90 -0.15 0.39
C LEU A 129 -5.31 0.85 1.48
N VAL A 130 -6.09 1.88 1.12
CA VAL A 130 -6.46 2.96 2.04
C VAL A 130 -7.34 2.44 3.17
N LYS A 131 -8.45 1.74 2.86
CA LYS A 131 -9.34 1.18 3.89
C LYS A 131 -8.62 0.16 4.77
N GLY A 132 -7.71 -0.63 4.18
CA GLY A 132 -6.87 -1.58 4.90
C GLY A 132 -5.99 -0.92 5.95
N MET A 133 -5.31 0.18 5.60
CA MET A 133 -4.39 0.89 6.49
C MET A 133 -5.12 1.77 7.50
N VAL A 134 -6.19 2.46 7.09
CA VAL A 134 -7.00 3.30 7.97
C VAL A 134 -7.77 2.45 8.98
N GLY A 135 -8.40 1.35 8.54
CA GLY A 135 -9.19 0.46 9.38
C GLY A 135 -8.38 -0.61 10.12
N GLY A 136 -7.09 -0.76 9.81
CA GLY A 136 -6.26 -1.82 10.41
C GLY A 136 -6.60 -3.23 9.94
N LEU A 137 -7.15 -3.38 8.73
CA LEU A 137 -7.75 -4.62 8.25
C LEU A 137 -6.71 -5.68 7.84
N PHE A 138 -5.43 -5.30 7.67
CA PHE A 138 -4.37 -6.25 7.33
C PHE A 138 -3.84 -7.01 8.56
N THR A 139 -3.56 -6.29 9.66
CA THR A 139 -2.85 -6.85 10.81
C THR A 139 -3.47 -6.51 12.16
N GLY A 140 -4.60 -5.82 12.19
CA GLY A 140 -5.20 -5.23 13.39
C GLY A 140 -4.56 -3.91 13.81
N LYS A 141 -3.53 -3.43 13.10
CA LYS A 141 -2.87 -2.14 13.34
C LYS A 141 -3.32 -1.13 12.30
N ALA A 142 -3.67 0.08 12.73
CA ALA A 142 -4.17 1.17 11.91
C ALA A 142 -3.24 2.39 12.00
N LEU A 143 -3.32 3.29 11.02
CA LEU A 143 -2.52 4.51 10.95
C LEU A 143 -2.61 5.36 12.23
N ARG A 144 -3.78 5.48 12.83
CA ARG A 144 -4.01 6.24 14.09
C ARG A 144 -3.18 5.73 15.28
N HIS A 145 -2.66 4.51 15.25
CA HIS A 145 -1.81 3.98 16.31
C HIS A 145 -0.36 4.50 16.21
N TYR A 146 0.00 5.07 15.07
CA TYR A 146 1.36 5.52 14.76
C TYR A 146 1.45 7.03 14.49
N PHE A 147 0.33 7.66 14.11
CA PHE A 147 0.26 9.09 13.84
C PHE A 147 -0.90 9.70 14.62
N SER A 148 -0.59 10.69 15.45
CA SER A 148 -1.52 11.50 16.23
C SER A 148 -0.89 12.87 16.50
N ASP A 149 -1.58 13.76 17.19
CA ASP A 149 -1.04 15.10 17.52
C ASP A 149 0.28 15.03 18.30
N THR A 150 0.48 13.97 19.09
CA THR A 150 1.67 13.78 19.92
C THR A 150 2.62 12.70 19.42
N LYS A 151 2.32 12.03 18.30
CA LYS A 151 3.08 10.87 17.82
C LYS A 151 3.29 10.88 16.31
N ALA A 152 4.50 10.52 15.88
CA ALA A 152 4.87 10.28 14.49
C ALA A 152 5.86 9.12 14.39
N ASP A 153 5.36 7.88 14.49
CA ASP A 153 6.18 6.66 14.46
C ASP A 153 6.21 6.05 13.04
N TRP A 154 7.01 6.67 12.18
CA TRP A 154 7.19 6.25 10.79
C TRP A 154 7.73 4.82 10.65
N MET A 155 8.58 4.40 11.59
CA MET A 155 9.18 3.05 11.56
C MET A 155 8.19 1.98 12.02
N GLY A 156 7.52 2.20 13.14
CA GLY A 156 6.53 1.28 13.70
C GLY A 156 5.32 1.08 12.79
N ALA A 157 4.96 2.09 12.01
CA ALA A 157 3.84 2.04 11.09
C ALA A 157 3.95 0.92 10.03
N ARG A 158 5.15 0.37 9.80
CA ARG A 158 5.33 -0.81 8.93
C ARG A 158 4.54 -2.03 9.41
N LEU A 159 4.23 -2.13 10.70
CA LEU A 159 3.41 -3.19 11.27
C LEU A 159 1.96 -3.20 10.75
N ILE A 160 1.49 -2.11 10.15
CA ILE A 160 0.14 -2.01 9.58
C ILE A 160 -0.06 -3.05 8.46
N VAL A 161 0.95 -3.23 7.61
CA VAL A 161 0.84 -4.10 6.42
C VAL A 161 1.51 -5.46 6.65
N ASN A 162 2.66 -5.50 7.32
CA ASN A 162 3.48 -6.71 7.40
C ASN A 162 3.41 -7.48 8.73
N GLY A 163 2.62 -7.03 9.71
CA GLY A 163 2.53 -7.68 11.01
C GLY A 163 3.89 -7.72 11.76
N LYS A 164 4.05 -8.68 12.66
CA LYS A 164 5.29 -8.85 13.43
C LYS A 164 6.35 -9.57 12.59
N LEU A 165 7.09 -8.86 11.77
CA LEU A 165 8.29 -9.38 11.15
C LEU A 165 9.46 -9.24 12.13
N LYS A 166 10.15 -10.35 12.44
CA LYS A 166 11.33 -10.36 13.31
C LYS A 166 12.61 -10.26 12.47
N GLY A 167 13.64 -9.57 13.02
CA GLY A 167 15.00 -9.58 12.51
C GLY A 167 15.39 -8.40 11.60
N GLN A 168 16.62 -8.45 11.08
CA GLN A 168 17.26 -7.38 10.29
C GLN A 168 16.47 -6.99 9.04
N LYS A 169 15.84 -7.97 8.36
CA LYS A 169 15.03 -7.72 7.15
C LYS A 169 13.85 -6.79 7.43
N TYR A 170 13.19 -6.95 8.59
CA TYR A 170 12.11 -6.04 9.00
C TYR A 170 12.61 -4.62 9.20
N GLY A 171 13.72 -4.45 9.91
CA GLY A 171 14.33 -3.14 10.15
C GLY A 171 14.70 -2.42 8.86
N PHE A 172 15.25 -3.13 7.87
CA PHE A 172 15.57 -2.58 6.56
C PHE A 172 14.30 -2.12 5.82
N MET A 173 13.29 -2.98 5.70
CA MET A 173 12.03 -2.65 5.02
C MET A 173 11.29 -1.50 5.70
N ALA A 174 11.31 -1.42 7.03
CA ALA A 174 10.71 -0.33 7.76
C ALA A 174 11.43 1.01 7.50
N LYS A 175 12.77 1.00 7.45
CA LYS A 175 13.58 2.18 7.11
C LYS A 175 13.28 2.68 5.69
N GLU A 176 13.25 1.79 4.71
CA GLU A 176 12.95 2.14 3.31
C GLU A 176 11.56 2.75 3.17
N CYS A 177 10.55 2.13 3.80
CA CYS A 177 9.18 2.64 3.76
C CYS A 177 9.05 4.00 4.46
N ALA A 178 9.63 4.14 5.65
CA ALA A 178 9.65 5.39 6.39
C ALA A 178 10.36 6.51 5.61
N ALA A 179 11.52 6.21 5.03
CA ALA A 179 12.27 7.18 4.24
C ALA A 179 11.49 7.67 3.00
N ALA A 180 10.83 6.75 2.28
CA ALA A 180 9.97 7.12 1.15
C ALA A 180 8.80 7.99 1.62
N ALA A 181 8.11 7.58 2.69
CA ALA A 181 6.97 8.31 3.23
C ALA A 181 7.36 9.73 3.71
N MET A 182 8.47 9.88 4.41
CA MET A 182 8.94 11.19 4.87
C MET A 182 9.30 12.12 3.72
N LYS A 183 9.92 11.60 2.64
CA LYS A 183 10.19 12.38 1.42
C LYS A 183 8.88 12.84 0.76
N ILE A 184 7.88 11.96 0.67
CA ILE A 184 6.57 12.29 0.12
C ILE A 184 5.87 13.33 1.01
N HIS A 185 5.91 13.16 2.33
CA HIS A 185 5.34 14.12 3.28
C HIS A 185 5.87 15.53 3.08
N ALA A 186 7.20 15.69 2.95
CA ALA A 186 7.84 16.99 2.73
C ALA A 186 7.41 17.68 1.42
N ILE A 187 6.72 16.98 0.52
CA ILE A 187 6.25 17.50 -0.77
C ILE A 187 4.75 17.84 -0.72
N ILE A 188 3.95 17.07 0.03
CA ILE A 188 2.48 17.21 0.03
C ILE A 188 1.96 18.16 1.11
N VAL A 189 2.79 18.56 2.07
CA VAL A 189 2.48 19.63 3.04
C VAL A 189 2.70 20.99 2.42
#